data_55898da33a5aab4e77981e53a2a18da2
#
_entry.id   55898da33a5aab4e77981e53a2a18da2
#
_cell.length_a   1.000
_cell.length_b   1.000
_cell.length_c   1.000
_cell.angle_alpha   90.00
_cell.angle_beta   90.00
_cell.angle_gamma   90.00
#
_symmetry.space_group_name_H-M   'P 1'
#
loop_
_entity.id
_entity.type
_entity.pdbx_description
1 polymer ?
#
loop_
_entity_poly.entity_id
_entity_poly.type
_entity_poly.pdbx_seq_one_letter_code
_entity_poly.pdbx_strand_id
1 'polypeptide(L)'
;NGGSLSRVAGENVGVYGINQGGLALNSGNYDLSYQGNNLTITKALLNVIADAKTKVYGDADPSLTYQVSGLKNGDTAGAVLNGGGLVRVSGENVGNYAIQQGGLGLVSGNYDLAYQGNNLTITKALLNVIADGKTKVYGDADPSLTYQVSGLKNGDSAGSILTGGLNRDAGENVGVYGINQGGLVLTSGNYDLAYQGNDLTITKALLNVFADAKSKQVGTADPALTYQVSGLKNGDSAGQVLAGGLGRVGGEAVGQYDILQGGLALTSGNYQLNYQGNLLSILPLPVTPGDLGQLAALSDLRELQKGRDPDTPGDAVYRTTTLENPFLENPFLRAYALGMDVSDPNLLPATAAGPAEDASAKRVGQFTDRPLRAEAESGAGCSNQSYLADYWSCFNKPLNF
;
A
#
# COMPACT_ATOMS: atom_id res chain seq x y z
N ASN A 1 16.83 32.02 -100.50
CA ASN A 1 15.69 32.25 -99.59
C ASN A 1 16.21 32.91 -98.32
N GLY A 2 15.70 34.07 -97.97
CA GLY A 2 15.96 34.79 -96.72
C GLY A 2 14.71 34.79 -95.89
N GLY A 3 14.92 34.86 -94.54
CA GLY A 3 13.86 34.91 -93.54
C GLY A 3 13.31 33.55 -93.11
N SER A 4 12.43 33.56 -92.11
CA SER A 4 11.81 32.38 -91.50
C SER A 4 10.30 32.56 -91.37
N LEU A 5 9.60 31.44 -91.22
CA LEU A 5 8.19 31.45 -90.88
C LEU A 5 8.03 31.99 -89.41
N SER A 6 6.90 32.55 -89.13
CA SER A 6 6.49 32.99 -87.80
C SER A 6 5.18 32.27 -87.39
N ARG A 7 4.86 32.30 -86.12
CA ARG A 7 3.55 31.85 -85.70
C ARG A 7 2.81 32.95 -84.94
N VAL A 8 1.53 32.85 -84.81
CA VAL A 8 0.74 33.65 -83.87
C VAL A 8 1.27 33.40 -82.49
N ALA A 9 1.55 34.46 -81.74
CA ALA A 9 2.04 34.36 -80.38
C ALA A 9 0.98 33.81 -79.44
N GLY A 10 1.43 32.99 -78.51
CA GLY A 10 0.60 32.37 -77.42
C GLY A 10 1.15 31.02 -76.98
N GLU A 11 1.02 30.69 -75.71
CA GLU A 11 1.51 29.44 -75.12
C GLU A 11 0.37 28.65 -74.46
N ASN A 12 -0.88 29.17 -74.46
CA ASN A 12 -2.03 28.46 -73.98
C ASN A 12 -2.47 27.33 -74.91
N VAL A 13 -3.20 26.38 -74.38
CA VAL A 13 -3.86 25.34 -75.19
C VAL A 13 -4.72 26.01 -76.28
N GLY A 14 -4.50 25.63 -77.55
CA GLY A 14 -5.19 26.23 -78.65
C GLY A 14 -4.53 25.94 -79.97
N VAL A 15 -5.05 26.59 -81.09
CA VAL A 15 -4.55 26.48 -82.44
C VAL A 15 -3.98 27.84 -82.88
N TYR A 16 -2.74 27.85 -83.23
CA TYR A 16 -1.98 29.04 -83.62
C TYR A 16 -1.53 28.97 -85.09
N GLY A 17 -2.00 29.91 -85.92
CA GLY A 17 -1.64 29.96 -87.37
C GLY A 17 -0.15 30.15 -87.58
N ILE A 18 0.42 29.38 -88.47
CA ILE A 18 1.79 29.55 -88.96
C ILE A 18 1.72 30.44 -90.21
N ASN A 19 2.33 31.59 -90.09
CA ASN A 19 2.32 32.65 -91.16
C ASN A 19 3.65 32.68 -91.89
N GLN A 20 3.62 33.32 -93.08
CA GLN A 20 4.81 33.52 -93.91
C GLN A 20 5.99 34.16 -93.17
N GLY A 21 5.67 35.03 -92.15
CA GLY A 21 6.70 35.73 -91.33
C GLY A 21 7.62 36.56 -92.27
N GLY A 22 8.91 36.43 -92.08
CA GLY A 22 9.93 37.08 -92.86
C GLY A 22 10.40 36.30 -94.09
N LEU A 23 9.71 35.18 -94.47
CA LEU A 23 10.07 34.37 -95.59
C LEU A 23 9.83 35.18 -96.89
N ALA A 24 10.90 35.49 -97.64
CA ALA A 24 10.87 36.27 -98.86
C ALA A 24 11.74 35.64 -100.00
N LEU A 25 11.44 36.00 -101.23
CA LEU A 25 12.23 35.61 -102.38
C LEU A 25 13.43 36.53 -102.53
N ASN A 26 14.58 35.97 -102.87
CA ASN A 26 15.79 36.71 -103.21
C ASN A 26 15.98 36.85 -104.73
N SER A 27 15.01 36.34 -105.54
CA SER A 27 15.03 36.34 -106.98
C SER A 27 13.79 37.04 -107.53
N GLY A 28 13.92 37.94 -108.49
CA GLY A 28 12.82 38.62 -109.21
C GLY A 28 12.15 37.74 -110.30
N ASN A 29 12.56 36.49 -110.50
CA ASN A 29 12.05 35.58 -111.51
C ASN A 29 10.91 34.68 -111.08
N TYR A 30 10.49 34.77 -109.79
CA TYR A 30 9.44 33.92 -109.20
C TYR A 30 8.44 34.74 -108.35
N ASP A 31 7.23 34.30 -108.33
CA ASP A 31 6.20 34.77 -107.40
C ASP A 31 6.07 33.78 -106.27
N LEU A 32 6.02 34.30 -104.99
CA LEU A 32 5.86 33.46 -103.82
C LEU A 32 4.39 33.28 -103.54
N SER A 33 3.93 32.04 -103.53
CA SER A 33 2.64 31.65 -102.97
C SER A 33 2.88 30.89 -101.66
N TYR A 34 2.34 31.43 -100.57
CA TYR A 34 2.44 30.79 -99.23
C TYR A 34 1.09 30.25 -98.79
N GLN A 35 1.07 28.98 -98.39
CA GLN A 35 -0.09 28.37 -97.75
C GLN A 35 0.28 28.08 -96.28
N GLY A 36 -0.41 28.73 -95.38
CA GLY A 36 -0.23 28.56 -93.95
C GLY A 36 -0.74 27.20 -93.38
N ASN A 37 -0.30 26.88 -92.24
CA ASN A 37 -0.80 25.73 -91.47
C ASN A 37 -0.91 26.12 -89.98
N ASN A 38 -1.18 25.19 -89.05
CA ASN A 38 -1.40 25.44 -87.62
C ASN A 38 -0.41 24.69 -86.79
N LEU A 39 0.02 25.34 -85.68
CA LEU A 39 0.58 24.70 -84.48
C LEU A 39 -0.55 24.49 -83.52
N THR A 40 -0.79 23.25 -83.07
CA THR A 40 -1.74 22.93 -82.05
C THR A 40 -1.00 22.68 -80.71
N ILE A 41 -1.33 23.45 -79.66
CA ILE A 41 -0.87 23.23 -78.27
C ILE A 41 -1.94 22.45 -77.60
N THR A 42 -1.59 21.22 -77.08
CA THR A 42 -2.47 20.35 -76.35
C THR A 42 -2.22 20.51 -74.88
N LYS A 43 -3.19 20.06 -74.02
CA LYS A 43 -3.06 20.09 -72.55
C LYS A 43 -1.89 19.24 -72.06
N ALA A 44 -1.20 19.74 -71.09
CA ALA A 44 -0.18 19.02 -70.39
C ALA A 44 -0.85 18.14 -69.23
N LEU A 45 -0.31 16.97 -68.99
CA LEU A 45 -0.76 16.13 -67.86
C LEU A 45 -0.18 16.67 -66.56
N LEU A 46 -1.05 17.02 -65.58
CA LEU A 46 -0.69 17.40 -64.22
C LEU A 46 -0.98 16.22 -63.31
N ASN A 47 0.05 15.61 -62.77
CA ASN A 47 -0.10 14.54 -61.80
C ASN A 47 -0.13 15.12 -60.40
N VAL A 48 -1.16 14.75 -59.64
CA VAL A 48 -1.31 15.05 -58.17
C VAL A 48 -1.42 13.75 -57.44
N ILE A 49 -0.49 13.51 -56.49
CA ILE A 49 -0.39 12.30 -55.70
C ILE A 49 -0.57 12.69 -54.26
N ALA A 50 -1.60 12.16 -53.57
CA ALA A 50 -1.82 12.38 -52.15
C ALA A 50 -0.69 11.76 -51.33
N ASP A 51 -0.25 12.45 -50.27
CA ASP A 51 0.69 11.90 -49.32
C ASP A 51 -0.02 10.93 -48.40
N ALA A 52 0.62 9.78 -48.08
CA ALA A 52 0.16 8.89 -47.03
C ALA A 52 0.24 9.60 -45.67
N LYS A 53 -0.73 9.37 -44.82
CA LYS A 53 -0.80 9.91 -43.44
C LYS A 53 -1.05 8.81 -42.43
N THR A 54 -0.63 9.07 -41.20
CA THR A 54 -0.86 8.15 -40.07
C THR A 54 -1.29 8.97 -38.85
N LYS A 55 -2.23 8.42 -38.06
CA LYS A 55 -2.59 8.91 -36.73
C LYS A 55 -2.83 7.74 -35.81
N VAL A 56 -2.79 7.99 -34.47
CA VAL A 56 -3.24 7.03 -33.48
C VAL A 56 -4.75 7.17 -33.31
N TYR A 57 -5.42 6.09 -33.00
CA TYR A 57 -6.84 6.07 -32.64
C TYR A 57 -7.19 7.15 -31.61
N GLY A 58 -8.23 7.92 -31.89
CA GLY A 58 -8.71 9.02 -31.06
C GLY A 58 -7.91 10.33 -31.17
N ASP A 59 -6.82 10.37 -31.93
CA ASP A 59 -6.14 11.64 -32.25
C ASP A 59 -6.88 12.38 -33.36
N ALA A 60 -6.66 13.70 -33.45
CA ALA A 60 -7.18 14.51 -34.56
C ALA A 60 -6.57 14.11 -35.89
N ASP A 61 -7.32 14.30 -36.95
CA ASP A 61 -6.80 14.06 -38.31
C ASP A 61 -5.64 15.01 -38.62
N PRO A 62 -4.53 14.50 -39.22
CA PRO A 62 -3.49 15.34 -39.75
C PRO A 62 -3.98 16.07 -41.00
N SER A 63 -3.39 17.22 -41.30
CA SER A 63 -3.63 17.91 -42.56
C SER A 63 -3.26 17.02 -43.75
N LEU A 64 -4.18 16.88 -44.71
CA LEU A 64 -3.95 16.13 -45.93
C LEU A 64 -3.13 16.98 -46.91
N THR A 65 -2.06 16.41 -47.44
CA THR A 65 -1.14 17.07 -48.37
C THR A 65 -0.94 16.22 -49.59
N TYR A 66 -0.37 16.81 -50.64
CA TYR A 66 -0.13 16.15 -51.91
C TYR A 66 1.15 16.66 -52.60
N GLN A 67 1.69 15.89 -53.53
CA GLN A 67 2.79 16.23 -54.39
C GLN A 67 2.24 16.53 -55.80
N VAL A 68 2.84 17.52 -56.50
CA VAL A 68 2.46 17.91 -57.84
C VAL A 68 3.64 17.76 -58.79
N SER A 69 3.40 17.16 -59.96
CA SER A 69 4.39 17.07 -61.01
C SER A 69 3.75 17.28 -62.42
N GLY A 70 4.56 17.66 -63.44
CA GLY A 70 4.08 17.89 -64.75
C GLY A 70 3.78 19.36 -65.07
N LEU A 71 4.05 20.30 -64.15
CA LEU A 71 3.95 21.73 -64.38
C LEU A 71 4.86 22.17 -65.57
N LYS A 72 4.39 23.08 -66.41
CA LYS A 72 5.08 23.63 -67.59
C LYS A 72 5.20 25.16 -67.51
N ASN A 73 6.04 25.75 -68.33
CA ASN A 73 6.19 27.21 -68.52
C ASN A 73 6.48 27.99 -67.19
N GLY A 74 7.00 27.34 -66.13
CA GLY A 74 7.20 28.00 -64.84
C GLY A 74 5.94 28.18 -64.04
N ASP A 75 4.83 27.52 -64.39
CA ASP A 75 3.60 27.52 -63.62
C ASP A 75 3.82 26.91 -62.20
N THR A 76 3.07 27.39 -61.22
CA THR A 76 3.07 26.89 -59.87
C THR A 76 1.77 26.13 -59.55
N ALA A 77 1.80 25.20 -58.58
CA ALA A 77 0.61 24.46 -58.17
C ALA A 77 -0.54 25.41 -57.77
N GLY A 78 -0.22 26.50 -57.03
CA GLY A 78 -1.21 27.47 -56.57
C GLY A 78 -1.82 28.31 -57.71
N ALA A 79 -1.15 28.41 -58.91
CA ALA A 79 -1.66 29.10 -60.08
C ALA A 79 -2.56 28.22 -60.94
N VAL A 80 -2.38 26.90 -60.92
CA VAL A 80 -3.10 25.95 -61.77
C VAL A 80 -4.20 25.15 -61.05
N LEU A 81 -4.12 25.00 -59.69
CA LEU A 81 -5.11 24.34 -58.91
C LEU A 81 -6.02 25.36 -58.19
N ASN A 82 -7.28 24.98 -57.94
CA ASN A 82 -8.30 25.85 -57.32
C ASN A 82 -8.17 26.05 -55.82
N GLY A 83 -7.12 25.49 -55.16
CA GLY A 83 -6.95 25.55 -53.70
C GLY A 83 -7.96 24.70 -52.91
N GLY A 84 -8.80 23.88 -53.57
CA GLY A 84 -9.69 22.91 -52.90
C GLY A 84 -8.88 21.88 -52.13
N GLY A 85 -9.46 21.37 -51.00
CA GLY A 85 -8.81 20.41 -50.13
C GLY A 85 -9.04 18.96 -50.55
N LEU A 86 -8.10 18.09 -50.19
CA LEU A 86 -8.33 16.65 -50.17
C LEU A 86 -9.31 16.31 -49.06
N VAL A 87 -9.99 15.17 -49.18
CA VAL A 87 -10.87 14.60 -48.18
C VAL A 87 -10.50 13.15 -47.96
N ARG A 88 -10.87 12.58 -46.83
CA ARG A 88 -10.74 11.13 -46.60
C ARG A 88 -12.10 10.46 -46.46
N VAL A 89 -12.12 9.17 -46.66
CA VAL A 89 -13.26 8.34 -46.28
C VAL A 89 -13.45 8.43 -44.77
N SER A 90 -14.69 8.60 -44.31
CA SER A 90 -15.06 8.70 -42.91
C SER A 90 -14.83 7.41 -42.17
N GLY A 91 -14.49 7.50 -40.90
CA GLY A 91 -14.27 6.39 -39.96
C GLY A 91 -13.17 6.74 -38.98
N GLU A 92 -13.29 6.21 -37.71
CA GLU A 92 -12.34 6.49 -36.64
C GLU A 92 -11.70 5.21 -36.06
N ASN A 93 -12.17 4.04 -36.46
CA ASN A 93 -11.56 2.80 -36.00
C ASN A 93 -10.18 2.54 -36.61
N VAL A 94 -9.39 1.71 -36.01
CA VAL A 94 -8.12 1.24 -36.58
C VAL A 94 -8.35 0.65 -37.95
N GLY A 95 -7.57 1.14 -38.95
CA GLY A 95 -7.72 0.74 -40.35
C GLY A 95 -7.13 1.75 -41.31
N ASN A 96 -7.38 1.52 -42.62
CA ASN A 96 -6.94 2.38 -43.72
C ASN A 96 -8.14 3.10 -44.32
N TYR A 97 -8.02 4.41 -44.49
CA TYR A 97 -9.07 5.28 -44.99
C TYR A 97 -8.53 6.04 -46.23
N ALA A 98 -9.10 5.76 -47.42
CA ALA A 98 -8.62 6.34 -48.65
C ALA A 98 -8.70 7.88 -48.62
N ILE A 99 -7.62 8.53 -49.03
CA ILE A 99 -7.54 9.98 -49.26
C ILE A 99 -7.98 10.22 -50.70
N GLN A 100 -9.03 10.99 -50.90
CA GLN A 100 -9.69 11.28 -52.15
C GLN A 100 -9.43 12.72 -52.59
N GLN A 101 -9.57 13.00 -53.87
CA GLN A 101 -9.36 14.32 -54.49
C GLN A 101 -10.18 15.41 -53.81
N GLY A 102 -11.40 15.10 -53.31
CA GLY A 102 -12.29 16.07 -52.69
C GLY A 102 -12.62 17.23 -53.64
N GLY A 103 -12.43 18.45 -53.14
CA GLY A 103 -12.66 19.67 -53.88
C GLY A 103 -11.48 20.16 -54.72
N LEU A 104 -10.37 19.41 -54.74
CA LEU A 104 -9.19 19.82 -55.54
C LEU A 104 -9.47 19.71 -57.03
N GLY A 105 -9.30 20.80 -57.80
CA GLY A 105 -9.55 20.85 -59.23
C GLY A 105 -8.60 21.80 -59.93
N LEU A 106 -8.75 21.93 -61.26
CA LEU A 106 -7.98 22.84 -62.07
C LEU A 106 -8.69 24.20 -62.19
N VAL A 107 -7.94 25.28 -62.16
CA VAL A 107 -8.35 26.62 -62.66
C VAL A 107 -7.76 26.95 -63.99
N SER A 108 -6.68 26.26 -64.39
CA SER A 108 -6.01 26.45 -65.70
C SER A 108 -6.56 25.49 -66.73
N GLY A 109 -6.94 26.02 -67.93
CA GLY A 109 -7.38 25.21 -69.03
C GLY A 109 -6.23 24.50 -69.82
N ASN A 110 -4.98 24.77 -69.44
CA ASN A 110 -3.78 24.22 -70.11
C ASN A 110 -3.40 22.81 -69.64
N TYR A 111 -4.11 22.27 -68.65
CA TYR A 111 -3.77 20.97 -68.01
C TYR A 111 -4.95 20.02 -68.01
N ASP A 112 -4.66 18.72 -67.97
CA ASP A 112 -5.54 17.65 -67.57
C ASP A 112 -5.02 17.10 -66.29
N LEU A 113 -5.92 16.98 -65.25
CA LEU A 113 -5.58 16.50 -63.91
C LEU A 113 -5.64 14.99 -63.86
N ALA A 114 -4.54 14.36 -63.44
CA ALA A 114 -4.47 12.97 -63.04
C ALA A 114 -4.25 12.92 -61.51
N TYR A 115 -5.27 12.49 -60.75
CA TYR A 115 -5.19 12.35 -59.30
C TYR A 115 -4.92 10.89 -58.92
N GLN A 116 -3.95 10.67 -58.03
CA GLN A 116 -3.67 9.41 -57.41
C GLN A 116 -3.88 9.54 -55.87
N GLY A 117 -4.84 8.80 -55.33
CA GLY A 117 -5.09 8.76 -53.90
C GLY A 117 -4.04 7.97 -53.11
N ASN A 118 -4.08 8.10 -51.83
CA ASN A 118 -3.31 7.32 -50.84
C ASN A 118 -4.19 7.04 -49.63
N ASN A 119 -3.63 6.61 -48.46
CA ASN A 119 -4.38 6.29 -47.28
C ASN A 119 -3.96 7.14 -46.07
N LEU A 120 -4.95 7.48 -45.24
CA LEU A 120 -4.76 7.74 -43.82
C LEU A 120 -4.86 6.40 -43.06
N THR A 121 -3.78 6.00 -42.42
CA THR A 121 -3.75 4.81 -41.55
C THR A 121 -4.00 5.21 -40.08
N ILE A 122 -5.05 4.66 -39.49
CA ILE A 122 -5.30 4.79 -38.04
C ILE A 122 -4.70 3.57 -37.35
N THR A 123 -3.74 3.80 -36.46
CA THR A 123 -3.08 2.76 -35.67
C THR A 123 -3.70 2.67 -34.30
N LYS A 124 -3.47 1.55 -33.59
CA LYS A 124 -3.99 1.33 -32.24
C LYS A 124 -3.42 2.33 -31.23
N ALA A 125 -4.25 2.73 -30.28
CA ALA A 125 -3.83 3.47 -29.12
C ALA A 125 -3.28 2.51 -28.04
N LEU A 126 -2.30 2.94 -27.26
CA LEU A 126 -1.80 2.18 -26.13
C LEU A 126 -2.70 2.40 -24.92
N LEU A 127 -3.24 1.30 -24.37
CA LEU A 127 -4.00 1.27 -23.11
C LEU A 127 -3.11 0.70 -22.01
N ASN A 128 -2.76 1.52 -21.02
CA ASN A 128 -2.01 1.05 -19.86
C ASN A 128 -2.99 0.66 -18.75
N VAL A 129 -2.81 -0.53 -18.22
CA VAL A 129 -3.53 -1.07 -17.06
C VAL A 129 -2.52 -1.45 -16.00
N ILE A 130 -2.63 -0.83 -14.82
CA ILE A 130 -1.74 -1.05 -13.68
C ILE A 130 -2.56 -1.61 -12.54
N ALA A 131 -2.21 -2.82 -12.07
CA ALA A 131 -2.87 -3.42 -10.91
C ALA A 131 -2.61 -2.61 -9.65
N ASP A 132 -3.62 -2.50 -8.78
CA ASP A 132 -3.46 -1.91 -7.45
C ASP A 132 -2.82 -2.93 -6.50
N GLY A 133 -1.80 -2.54 -5.74
CA GLY A 133 -1.27 -3.35 -4.65
C GLY A 133 -2.32 -3.58 -3.57
N LYS A 134 -2.33 -4.77 -2.99
CA LYS A 134 -3.28 -5.18 -1.94
C LYS A 134 -2.55 -5.77 -0.75
N THR A 135 -3.22 -5.74 0.40
CA THR A 135 -2.72 -6.36 1.63
C THR A 135 -3.87 -7.06 2.34
N LYS A 136 -3.59 -8.21 2.93
CA LYS A 136 -4.49 -8.92 3.85
C LYS A 136 -3.70 -9.50 5.02
N VAL A 137 -4.40 -9.84 6.09
CA VAL A 137 -3.83 -10.63 7.19
C VAL A 137 -3.97 -12.12 6.87
N TYR A 138 -3.03 -12.93 7.29
CA TYR A 138 -3.09 -14.39 7.17
C TYR A 138 -4.44 -14.93 7.64
N GLY A 139 -5.04 -15.79 6.83
CA GLY A 139 -6.34 -16.41 7.07
C GLY A 139 -7.56 -15.53 6.81
N ASP A 140 -7.40 -14.27 6.42
CA ASP A 140 -8.51 -13.46 5.93
C ASP A 140 -8.82 -13.78 4.46
N ALA A 141 -10.04 -13.47 4.01
CA ALA A 141 -10.41 -13.59 2.62
C ALA A 141 -9.60 -12.64 1.74
N ASP A 142 -9.39 -13.01 0.47
CA ASP A 142 -8.73 -12.14 -0.50
C ASP A 142 -9.55 -10.86 -0.73
N PRO A 143 -8.90 -9.70 -0.75
CA PRO A 143 -9.55 -8.48 -1.19
C PRO A 143 -9.84 -8.53 -2.69
N SER A 144 -10.86 -7.80 -3.14
CA SER A 144 -11.11 -7.62 -4.56
C SER A 144 -9.91 -6.97 -5.25
N LEU A 145 -9.42 -7.61 -6.33
CA LEU A 145 -8.34 -7.07 -7.13
C LEU A 145 -8.88 -5.96 -8.04
N THR A 146 -8.22 -4.82 -8.02
CA THR A 146 -8.58 -3.62 -8.78
C THR A 146 -7.38 -3.11 -9.56
N TYR A 147 -7.63 -2.21 -10.52
CA TYR A 147 -6.60 -1.65 -11.38
C TYR A 147 -6.92 -0.22 -11.78
N GLN A 148 -5.90 0.52 -12.21
CA GLN A 148 -5.99 1.85 -12.80
C GLN A 148 -5.82 1.73 -14.31
N VAL A 149 -6.55 2.56 -15.07
CA VAL A 149 -6.50 2.59 -16.54
C VAL A 149 -6.11 3.98 -17.01
N SER A 150 -5.19 4.04 -17.96
CA SER A 150 -4.83 5.29 -18.65
C SER A 150 -4.63 5.04 -20.15
N GLY A 151 -4.74 6.11 -20.95
CA GLY A 151 -4.64 6.02 -22.42
C GLY A 151 -5.97 5.80 -23.13
N LEU A 152 -7.10 5.90 -22.43
CA LEU A 152 -8.43 5.90 -23.05
C LEU A 152 -8.56 7.07 -24.02
N LYS A 153 -9.15 6.82 -25.18
CA LYS A 153 -9.35 7.75 -26.27
C LYS A 153 -10.82 7.81 -26.68
N ASN A 154 -11.19 8.84 -27.41
CA ASN A 154 -12.48 8.97 -28.11
C ASN A 154 -13.73 8.89 -27.18
N GLY A 155 -13.56 9.15 -25.87
CA GLY A 155 -14.63 9.03 -24.88
C GLY A 155 -14.91 7.59 -24.44
N ASP A 156 -14.07 6.63 -24.81
CA ASP A 156 -14.18 5.24 -24.35
C ASP A 156 -14.01 5.14 -22.82
N SER A 157 -14.66 4.18 -22.22
CA SER A 157 -14.52 3.83 -20.81
C SER A 157 -13.87 2.45 -20.62
N ALA A 158 -13.20 2.24 -19.49
CA ALA A 158 -12.59 0.95 -19.18
C ALA A 158 -13.63 -0.20 -19.28
N GLY A 159 -14.84 0.00 -18.73
CA GLY A 159 -15.91 -0.99 -18.76
C GLY A 159 -16.49 -1.30 -20.15
N SER A 160 -16.27 -0.42 -21.15
CA SER A 160 -16.71 -0.66 -22.52
C SER A 160 -15.71 -1.43 -23.36
N ILE A 161 -14.42 -1.39 -23.00
CA ILE A 161 -13.33 -1.95 -23.80
C ILE A 161 -12.54 -3.06 -23.13
N LEU A 162 -12.73 -3.29 -21.83
CA LEU A 162 -12.11 -4.36 -21.04
C LEU A 162 -13.18 -5.31 -20.50
N THR A 163 -12.86 -6.59 -20.50
CA THR A 163 -13.67 -7.63 -19.85
C THR A 163 -12.78 -8.63 -19.12
N GLY A 164 -13.38 -9.41 -18.20
CA GLY A 164 -12.63 -10.33 -17.34
C GLY A 164 -12.11 -9.68 -16.08
N GLY A 165 -11.14 -10.30 -15.43
CA GLY A 165 -10.60 -9.84 -14.15
C GLY A 165 -9.15 -10.26 -13.93
N LEU A 166 -8.52 -9.63 -12.96
CA LEU A 166 -7.19 -9.97 -12.50
C LEU A 166 -7.22 -11.29 -11.70
N ASN A 167 -6.09 -11.95 -11.61
CA ASN A 167 -5.86 -13.04 -10.67
C ASN A 167 -4.58 -12.78 -9.88
N ARG A 168 -4.30 -13.61 -8.88
CA ARG A 168 -3.03 -13.59 -8.16
C ARG A 168 -2.37 -14.96 -8.17
N ASP A 169 -1.08 -14.99 -7.84
CA ASP A 169 -0.37 -16.23 -7.58
C ASP A 169 -0.99 -16.97 -6.39
N ALA A 170 -0.99 -18.29 -6.46
CA ALA A 170 -1.54 -19.15 -5.42
C ALA A 170 -0.65 -19.14 -4.17
N GLY A 171 -1.28 -19.18 -3.00
CA GLY A 171 -0.63 -19.27 -1.71
C GLY A 171 -1.38 -18.50 -0.64
N GLU A 172 -1.31 -18.98 0.61
CA GLU A 172 -1.99 -18.39 1.76
C GLU A 172 -1.04 -18.06 2.92
N ASN A 173 0.22 -18.48 2.85
CA ASN A 173 1.20 -18.15 3.90
C ASN A 173 1.59 -16.66 3.84
N VAL A 174 2.13 -16.16 4.92
CA VAL A 174 2.75 -14.83 4.97
C VAL A 174 3.81 -14.71 3.88
N GLY A 175 3.68 -13.69 3.04
CA GLY A 175 4.53 -13.50 1.87
C GLY A 175 3.97 -12.48 0.89
N VAL A 176 4.60 -12.40 -0.28
CA VAL A 176 4.23 -11.51 -1.38
C VAL A 176 3.83 -12.37 -2.57
N TYR A 177 2.69 -12.08 -3.17
CA TYR A 177 2.07 -12.84 -4.26
C TYR A 177 1.74 -11.89 -5.41
N GLY A 178 2.28 -12.15 -6.60
CA GLY A 178 2.06 -11.31 -7.78
C GLY A 178 0.58 -11.24 -8.16
N ILE A 179 0.11 -10.03 -8.48
CA ILE A 179 -1.20 -9.79 -9.08
C ILE A 179 -0.99 -9.73 -10.59
N ASN A 180 -1.58 -10.66 -11.31
CA ASN A 180 -1.39 -10.89 -12.73
C ASN A 180 -2.63 -10.46 -13.55
N GLN A 181 -2.43 -10.27 -14.86
CA GLN A 181 -3.50 -9.90 -15.79
C GLN A 181 -4.69 -10.86 -15.73
N GLY A 182 -4.42 -12.15 -15.49
CA GLY A 182 -5.47 -13.18 -15.42
C GLY A 182 -6.30 -13.26 -16.67
N GLY A 183 -7.61 -13.16 -16.50
CA GLY A 183 -8.58 -13.17 -17.59
C GLY A 183 -8.93 -11.78 -18.15
N LEU A 184 -8.23 -10.71 -17.74
CA LEU A 184 -8.50 -9.36 -18.24
C LEU A 184 -8.04 -9.23 -19.70
N VAL A 185 -8.97 -8.92 -20.59
CA VAL A 185 -8.73 -8.81 -22.05
C VAL A 185 -9.43 -7.60 -22.65
N LEU A 186 -8.91 -7.13 -23.80
CA LEU A 186 -9.56 -6.11 -24.63
C LEU A 186 -10.72 -6.72 -25.42
N THR A 187 -11.83 -5.99 -25.46
CA THR A 187 -12.96 -6.25 -26.39
C THR A 187 -12.92 -5.36 -27.63
N SER A 188 -12.12 -4.30 -27.61
CA SER A 188 -11.95 -3.33 -28.70
C SER A 188 -10.67 -3.59 -29.49
N GLY A 189 -10.79 -3.63 -30.84
CA GLY A 189 -9.64 -3.71 -31.76
C GLY A 189 -8.82 -2.43 -31.87
N ASN A 190 -9.28 -1.33 -31.27
CA ASN A 190 -8.66 -0.01 -31.37
C ASN A 190 -7.49 0.23 -30.41
N TYR A 191 -7.20 -0.72 -29.53
CA TYR A 191 -6.16 -0.59 -28.51
C TYR A 191 -5.18 -1.75 -28.54
N ASP A 192 -3.98 -1.48 -28.05
CA ASP A 192 -3.02 -2.48 -27.57
C ASP A 192 -2.93 -2.37 -26.05
N LEU A 193 -3.06 -3.49 -25.35
CA LEU A 193 -3.02 -3.55 -23.90
C LEU A 193 -1.58 -3.69 -23.40
N ALA A 194 -1.15 -2.74 -22.56
CA ALA A 194 0.05 -2.84 -21.75
C ALA A 194 -0.39 -3.05 -20.29
N TYR A 195 -0.15 -4.25 -19.76
CA TYR A 195 -0.45 -4.58 -18.37
C TYR A 195 0.80 -4.51 -17.50
N GLN A 196 0.65 -3.89 -16.32
CA GLN A 196 1.66 -3.88 -15.27
C GLN A 196 1.05 -4.49 -14.00
N GLY A 197 1.64 -5.59 -13.54
CA GLY A 197 1.26 -6.25 -12.29
C GLY A 197 1.67 -5.45 -11.05
N ASN A 198 1.17 -5.89 -9.91
CA ASN A 198 1.53 -5.44 -8.58
C ASN A 198 1.46 -6.63 -7.61
N ASP A 199 1.50 -6.42 -6.30
CA ASP A 199 1.56 -7.48 -5.32
C ASP A 199 0.38 -7.46 -4.33
N LEU A 200 -0.05 -8.67 -3.94
CA LEU A 200 -0.80 -8.92 -2.72
C LEU A 200 0.18 -9.33 -1.62
N THR A 201 0.27 -8.54 -0.56
CA THR A 201 1.07 -8.86 0.61
C THR A 201 0.19 -9.51 1.69
N ILE A 202 0.53 -10.72 2.11
CA ILE A 202 -0.09 -11.40 3.25
C ILE A 202 0.78 -11.14 4.47
N THR A 203 0.22 -10.48 5.48
CA THR A 203 0.90 -10.13 6.74
C THR A 203 0.55 -11.13 7.85
N LYS A 204 1.35 -11.15 8.92
CA LYS A 204 1.14 -12.05 10.05
C LYS A 204 -0.17 -11.77 10.77
N ALA A 205 -0.87 -12.83 11.17
CA ALA A 205 -1.98 -12.75 12.10
C ALA A 205 -1.48 -12.60 13.54
N LEU A 206 -2.20 -11.85 14.37
CA LEU A 206 -1.89 -11.71 15.78
C LEU A 206 -2.45 -12.93 16.54
N LEU A 207 -1.58 -13.66 17.24
CA LEU A 207 -1.92 -14.76 18.12
C LEU A 207 -1.76 -14.30 19.57
N ASN A 208 -2.86 -14.19 20.28
CA ASN A 208 -2.84 -13.82 21.69
C ASN A 208 -2.82 -15.09 22.55
N VAL A 209 -1.90 -15.13 23.51
CA VAL A 209 -1.77 -16.20 24.49
C VAL A 209 -1.87 -15.58 25.87
N PHE A 210 -2.84 -16.03 26.64
CA PHE A 210 -3.12 -15.56 28.00
C PHE A 210 -2.83 -16.70 28.97
N ALA A 211 -1.86 -16.54 29.85
CA ALA A 211 -1.59 -17.51 30.90
C ALA A 211 -2.77 -17.61 31.87
N ASP A 212 -3.13 -18.82 32.30
CA ASP A 212 -4.12 -19.03 33.33
C ASP A 212 -3.50 -18.75 34.72
N ALA A 213 -4.23 -18.07 35.63
CA ALA A 213 -3.83 -17.95 36.99
C ALA A 213 -3.78 -19.34 37.67
N LYS A 214 -2.80 -19.56 38.52
CA LYS A 214 -2.62 -20.81 39.24
C LYS A 214 -2.42 -20.53 40.74
N SER A 215 -2.69 -21.54 41.54
CA SER A 215 -2.40 -21.50 42.99
C SER A 215 -1.92 -22.85 43.49
N LYS A 216 -1.06 -22.82 44.50
CA LYS A 216 -0.62 -23.99 45.25
C LYS A 216 -0.46 -23.63 46.73
N GLN A 217 -0.37 -24.64 47.63
CA GLN A 217 0.07 -24.42 49.01
C GLN A 217 1.60 -24.45 49.06
N VAL A 218 2.15 -23.72 50.03
CA VAL A 218 3.58 -23.77 50.33
C VAL A 218 4.03 -25.22 50.56
N GLY A 219 5.17 -25.61 49.97
CA GLY A 219 5.71 -26.96 50.09
C GLY A 219 5.12 -28.00 49.13
N THR A 220 4.10 -27.66 48.31
CA THR A 220 3.60 -28.57 47.26
C THR A 220 4.27 -28.31 45.92
N ALA A 221 4.24 -29.32 45.04
CA ALA A 221 4.75 -29.17 43.68
C ALA A 221 3.94 -28.13 42.87
N ASP A 222 4.59 -27.51 41.89
CA ASP A 222 3.93 -26.59 41.00
C ASP A 222 2.83 -27.27 40.18
N PRO A 223 1.66 -26.65 40.01
CA PRO A 223 0.66 -27.11 39.08
C PRO A 223 1.15 -26.93 37.65
N ALA A 224 0.64 -27.71 36.72
CA ALA A 224 0.89 -27.50 35.30
C ALA A 224 0.41 -26.09 34.91
N LEU A 225 1.32 -25.30 34.29
CA LEU A 225 1.00 -23.98 33.76
C LEU A 225 0.24 -24.16 32.45
N THR A 226 -0.92 -23.56 32.35
CA THR A 226 -1.81 -23.62 31.16
C THR A 226 -2.12 -22.23 30.66
N TYR A 227 -2.64 -22.15 29.43
CA TYR A 227 -2.95 -20.89 28.78
C TYR A 227 -4.16 -21.01 27.86
N GLN A 228 -4.80 -19.89 27.57
CA GLN A 228 -5.84 -19.73 26.55
C GLN A 228 -5.23 -19.06 25.32
N VAL A 229 -5.77 -19.43 24.13
CA VAL A 229 -5.30 -18.88 22.84
C VAL A 229 -6.47 -18.27 22.08
N SER A 230 -6.25 -17.10 21.50
CA SER A 230 -7.20 -16.47 20.58
C SER A 230 -6.47 -15.87 19.37
N GLY A 231 -7.19 -15.75 18.23
CA GLY A 231 -6.62 -15.22 16.99
C GLY A 231 -6.08 -16.29 16.04
N LEU A 232 -6.33 -17.58 16.31
CA LEU A 232 -6.06 -18.65 15.34
C LEU A 232 -6.87 -18.43 14.09
N LYS A 233 -6.25 -18.65 12.93
CA LYS A 233 -6.81 -18.45 11.60
C LYS A 233 -6.69 -19.73 10.78
N ASN A 234 -7.43 -19.78 9.66
CA ASN A 234 -7.30 -20.82 8.63
C ASN A 234 -7.51 -22.26 9.13
N GLY A 235 -8.20 -22.44 10.27
CA GLY A 235 -8.39 -23.74 10.89
C GLY A 235 -7.18 -24.27 11.68
N ASP A 236 -6.15 -23.44 11.88
CA ASP A 236 -4.98 -23.81 12.69
C ASP A 236 -5.38 -24.08 14.15
N SER A 237 -4.65 -25.00 14.81
CA SER A 237 -4.76 -25.28 16.24
C SER A 237 -3.53 -24.79 17.00
N ALA A 238 -3.70 -24.53 18.29
CA ALA A 238 -2.59 -24.09 19.15
C ALA A 238 -1.39 -25.04 19.11
N GLY A 239 -1.64 -26.36 19.11
CA GLY A 239 -0.56 -27.36 19.04
C GLY A 239 0.19 -27.45 17.71
N GLN A 240 -0.38 -26.89 16.62
CA GLN A 240 0.30 -26.79 15.33
C GLN A 240 1.19 -25.55 15.22
N VAL A 241 0.82 -24.46 15.90
CA VAL A 241 1.49 -23.15 15.75
C VAL A 241 2.35 -22.75 16.95
N LEU A 242 2.22 -23.45 18.09
CA LEU A 242 2.97 -23.21 19.31
C LEU A 242 3.71 -24.47 19.74
N ALA A 243 4.92 -24.30 20.26
CA ALA A 243 5.70 -25.35 20.90
C ALA A 243 6.37 -24.81 22.17
N GLY A 244 6.75 -25.75 23.07
CA GLY A 244 7.33 -25.40 24.38
C GLY A 244 6.26 -25.21 25.45
N GLY A 245 6.64 -24.57 26.57
CA GLY A 245 5.77 -24.38 27.71
C GLY A 245 6.04 -23.08 28.45
N LEU A 246 5.09 -22.70 29.26
CA LEU A 246 5.22 -21.54 30.17
C LEU A 246 6.27 -21.81 31.24
N GLY A 247 6.89 -20.74 31.72
CA GLY A 247 7.73 -20.74 32.92
C GLY A 247 7.15 -19.84 33.99
N ARG A 248 7.79 -19.80 35.17
CA ARG A 248 7.46 -18.80 36.20
C ARG A 248 8.71 -18.21 36.84
N VAL A 249 8.56 -17.11 37.49
CA VAL A 249 9.59 -16.57 38.39
C VAL A 249 9.85 -17.58 39.53
N GLY A 250 11.12 -17.85 39.82
CA GLY A 250 11.54 -18.77 40.87
C GLY A 250 11.20 -18.25 42.24
N GLY A 251 10.87 -19.18 43.16
CA GLY A 251 10.54 -18.89 44.56
C GLY A 251 9.52 -19.90 45.10
N GLU A 252 9.62 -20.22 46.43
CA GLU A 252 8.74 -21.19 47.10
C GLU A 252 8.10 -20.60 48.36
N ALA A 253 8.40 -19.34 48.68
CA ALA A 253 7.76 -18.68 49.82
C ALA A 253 6.30 -18.32 49.51
N VAL A 254 5.49 -18.12 50.52
CA VAL A 254 4.12 -17.60 50.37
C VAL A 254 4.19 -16.23 49.67
N GLY A 255 3.42 -16.06 48.57
CA GLY A 255 3.45 -14.86 47.76
C GLY A 255 2.92 -15.10 46.33
N GLN A 256 3.12 -14.12 45.48
CA GLN A 256 2.71 -14.16 44.09
C GLN A 256 3.95 -14.15 43.17
N TYR A 257 3.92 -14.98 42.15
CA TYR A 257 5.02 -15.18 41.21
C TYR A 257 4.50 -15.09 39.79
N ASP A 258 5.13 -14.24 38.97
CA ASP A 258 4.72 -14.06 37.56
C ASP A 258 4.86 -15.37 36.78
N ILE A 259 3.82 -15.71 36.04
CA ILE A 259 3.86 -16.74 35.00
C ILE A 259 4.33 -16.07 33.69
N LEU A 260 5.47 -16.53 33.21
CA LEU A 260 6.19 -15.97 32.05
C LEU A 260 5.98 -16.86 30.83
N GLN A 261 6.22 -16.29 29.66
CA GLN A 261 6.21 -17.04 28.38
C GLN A 261 7.12 -18.28 28.43
N GLY A 262 8.26 -18.18 29.15
CA GLY A 262 9.21 -19.28 29.29
C GLY A 262 9.76 -19.75 27.95
N GLY A 263 9.63 -21.06 27.70
CA GLY A 263 10.02 -21.68 26.43
C GLY A 263 8.94 -21.74 25.36
N LEU A 264 7.74 -21.13 25.60
CA LEU A 264 6.65 -21.13 24.62
C LEU A 264 6.99 -20.24 23.42
N ALA A 265 6.99 -20.79 22.22
CA ALA A 265 7.37 -20.12 21.01
C ALA A 265 6.48 -20.52 19.82
N LEU A 266 6.43 -19.63 18.80
CA LEU A 266 5.78 -19.93 17.54
C LEU A 266 6.61 -20.94 16.73
N THR A 267 5.94 -21.93 16.15
CA THR A 267 6.47 -22.84 15.13
C THR A 267 6.08 -22.42 13.71
N SER A 268 5.07 -21.55 13.58
CA SER A 268 4.55 -21.04 12.31
C SER A 268 5.01 -19.60 12.05
N GLY A 269 5.51 -19.34 10.83
CA GLY A 269 5.86 -18.00 10.36
C GLY A 269 4.66 -17.08 10.09
N ASN A 270 3.43 -17.64 10.11
CA ASN A 270 2.20 -16.93 9.76
C ASN A 270 1.62 -16.09 10.90
N TYR A 271 2.18 -16.17 12.09
CA TYR A 271 1.70 -15.47 13.28
C TYR A 271 2.74 -14.56 13.90
N GLN A 272 2.24 -13.58 14.63
CA GLN A 272 2.97 -12.78 15.60
C GLN A 272 2.41 -13.09 16.98
N LEU A 273 3.26 -13.56 17.92
CA LEU A 273 2.86 -13.89 19.28
C LEU A 273 2.70 -12.61 20.11
N ASN A 274 1.56 -12.49 20.78
CA ASN A 274 1.31 -11.54 21.84
C ASN A 274 1.02 -12.34 23.13
N TYR A 275 1.98 -12.36 24.05
CA TYR A 275 1.86 -13.09 25.29
C TYR A 275 1.45 -12.14 26.42
N GLN A 276 0.46 -12.57 27.21
CA GLN A 276 0.06 -11.93 28.46
C GLN A 276 0.20 -12.91 29.61
N GLY A 277 1.08 -12.60 30.57
CA GLY A 277 1.32 -13.38 31.78
C GLY A 277 0.16 -13.31 32.76
N ASN A 278 0.27 -14.12 33.82
CA ASN A 278 -0.61 -14.14 34.95
C ASN A 278 0.20 -14.52 36.18
N LEU A 279 -0.45 -14.83 37.32
CA LEU A 279 0.21 -15.09 38.62
C LEU A 279 0.00 -16.54 39.07
N LEU A 280 1.07 -17.12 39.62
CA LEU A 280 1.01 -18.28 40.51
C LEU A 280 1.00 -17.77 41.96
N SER A 281 -0.07 -18.03 42.68
CA SER A 281 -0.20 -17.68 44.09
C SER A 281 0.21 -18.86 44.97
N ILE A 282 1.27 -18.72 45.78
CA ILE A 282 1.65 -19.69 46.82
C ILE A 282 0.97 -19.29 48.11
N LEU A 283 0.04 -20.13 48.55
CA LEU A 283 -0.79 -19.90 49.69
C LEU A 283 -0.17 -20.54 50.97
N PRO A 284 -0.39 -19.97 52.13
CA PRO A 284 0.03 -20.59 53.38
C PRO A 284 -0.71 -21.94 53.63
N LEU A 285 -0.16 -22.77 54.46
CA LEU A 285 -0.88 -23.96 54.92
C LEU A 285 -2.18 -23.56 55.63
N PRO A 286 -3.26 -24.32 55.48
CA PRO A 286 -4.50 -24.07 56.22
C PRO A 286 -4.25 -24.21 57.73
N VAL A 287 -4.71 -23.22 58.50
CA VAL A 287 -4.64 -23.27 59.97
C VAL A 287 -5.71 -24.23 60.46
N THR A 288 -5.30 -25.26 61.19
CA THR A 288 -6.24 -26.22 61.75
C THR A 288 -6.78 -25.69 63.09
N PRO A 289 -7.97 -26.18 63.58
CA PRO A 289 -8.47 -25.80 64.88
C PRO A 289 -7.49 -26.11 66.10
N GLY A 290 -6.62 -27.10 65.91
CA GLY A 290 -5.56 -27.43 66.88
C GLY A 290 -4.48 -26.36 66.95
N ASP A 291 -4.11 -25.74 65.75
CA ASP A 291 -3.11 -24.66 65.69
C ASP A 291 -3.63 -23.39 66.34
N LEU A 292 -4.94 -23.09 66.19
CA LEU A 292 -5.59 -21.97 66.92
C LEU A 292 -5.60 -22.15 68.44
N GLY A 293 -5.77 -23.39 68.89
CA GLY A 293 -5.70 -23.71 70.31
C GLY A 293 -4.30 -23.50 70.90
N GLN A 294 -3.24 -23.83 70.15
CA GLN A 294 -1.85 -23.58 70.54
C GLN A 294 -1.50 -22.07 70.52
N LEU A 295 -2.02 -21.32 69.57
CA LEU A 295 -1.85 -19.88 69.57
C LEU A 295 -2.54 -19.16 70.69
N ALA A 296 -3.76 -19.62 71.12
CA ALA A 296 -4.46 -19.13 72.30
C ALA A 296 -3.68 -19.40 73.57
N ALA A 297 -3.13 -20.63 73.72
CA ALA A 297 -2.31 -21.01 74.90
C ALA A 297 -1.00 -20.16 74.95
N LEU A 298 -0.38 -19.78 73.82
CA LEU A 298 0.77 -18.90 73.79
C LEU A 298 0.41 -17.45 74.12
N SER A 299 -0.78 -16.97 73.78
CA SER A 299 -1.27 -15.65 74.20
C SER A 299 -1.54 -15.57 75.70
N ASP A 300 -2.11 -16.62 76.29
CA ASP A 300 -2.35 -16.73 77.74
C ASP A 300 -1.03 -16.74 78.50
N LEU A 301 -0.01 -17.44 78.03
CA LEU A 301 1.34 -17.42 78.61
C LEU A 301 1.97 -16.02 78.60
N ARG A 302 1.72 -15.25 77.49
CA ARG A 302 2.23 -13.89 77.38
C ARG A 302 1.53 -12.90 78.31
N GLU A 303 0.24 -13.06 78.56
CA GLU A 303 -0.48 -12.25 79.50
C GLU A 303 -0.02 -12.58 80.98
N LEU A 304 0.27 -13.85 81.29
CA LEU A 304 0.87 -14.25 82.56
C LEU A 304 2.26 -13.68 82.79
N GLN A 305 3.05 -13.46 81.71
CA GLN A 305 4.35 -12.80 81.82
C GLN A 305 4.25 -11.28 82.02
N LYS A 306 3.24 -10.59 81.50
CA LYS A 306 3.01 -9.17 81.71
C LYS A 306 2.59 -8.81 83.16
N GLY A 307 2.02 -9.74 83.85
CA GLY A 307 1.61 -9.52 85.25
C GLY A 307 2.68 -9.75 86.30
N ARG A 308 3.94 -10.09 85.91
CA ARG A 308 5.02 -10.32 86.90
C ARG A 308 5.87 -9.09 87.07
N ASP A 309 5.87 -8.56 88.29
CA ASP A 309 6.73 -7.47 88.74
C ASP A 309 8.20 -7.97 88.78
N PRO A 310 9.16 -7.34 88.05
CA PRO A 310 10.54 -7.78 88.03
C PRO A 310 11.29 -7.65 89.35
N ASP A 311 10.74 -6.95 90.35
CA ASP A 311 11.42 -6.61 91.60
C ASP A 311 11.06 -7.52 92.79
N THR A 312 10.37 -8.66 92.61
CA THR A 312 10.04 -9.58 93.67
C THR A 312 11.15 -10.64 93.82
N PRO A 313 11.95 -10.66 94.92
CA PRO A 313 12.99 -11.68 95.13
C PRO A 313 12.34 -13.03 95.48
N GLY A 314 12.52 -14.02 94.61
CA GLY A 314 12.12 -15.39 94.86
C GLY A 314 11.52 -16.18 93.68
N ASP A 315 11.32 -15.55 92.52
CA ASP A 315 10.78 -16.27 91.37
C ASP A 315 11.90 -16.93 90.52
N ALA A 316 11.69 -18.26 90.34
CA ALA A 316 12.61 -19.05 89.50
C ALA A 316 12.76 -18.48 88.11
N VAL A 317 13.97 -18.14 87.78
CA VAL A 317 14.34 -17.75 86.43
C VAL A 317 14.15 -18.93 85.52
N TYR A 318 13.02 -19.00 84.82
CA TYR A 318 12.88 -19.90 83.74
C TYR A 318 13.71 -19.31 82.58
N ARG A 319 14.88 -19.92 82.34
CA ARG A 319 15.63 -19.65 81.08
C ARG A 319 14.72 -20.08 79.96
N THR A 320 14.36 -19.11 79.10
CA THR A 320 13.79 -19.38 77.82
C THR A 320 14.83 -20.13 76.99
N THR A 321 14.80 -21.46 77.04
CA THR A 321 15.34 -22.25 75.95
C THR A 321 14.57 -21.82 74.73
N THR A 322 15.26 -21.31 73.72
CA THR A 322 14.72 -21.10 72.33
C THR A 322 14.04 -22.39 71.91
N LEU A 323 12.72 -22.46 72.10
CA LEU A 323 11.92 -23.47 71.49
C LEU A 323 12.02 -23.13 69.96
N GLU A 324 12.85 -23.88 69.24
CA GLU A 324 12.74 -23.99 67.81
C GLU A 324 11.38 -24.62 67.49
N ASN A 325 10.37 -23.75 67.37
CA ASN A 325 9.00 -24.18 67.12
C ASN A 325 8.80 -23.96 65.58
N PRO A 326 8.67 -25.01 64.77
CA PRO A 326 8.47 -24.92 63.32
C PRO A 326 7.25 -24.08 62.89
N PHE A 327 6.33 -23.81 63.84
CA PHE A 327 5.18 -22.92 63.64
C PHE A 327 5.55 -21.44 63.54
N LEU A 328 6.72 -21.01 64.03
CA LEU A 328 7.18 -19.62 63.93
C LEU A 328 7.82 -19.31 62.53
N GLU A 329 8.01 -20.29 61.67
CA GLU A 329 8.44 -20.09 60.30
C GLU A 329 7.31 -19.58 59.38
N ASN A 330 6.03 -19.69 59.80
CA ASN A 330 4.92 -19.12 59.07
C ASN A 330 4.79 -17.61 59.42
N PRO A 331 5.03 -16.69 58.45
CA PRO A 331 5.03 -15.25 58.70
C PRO A 331 3.67 -14.73 59.24
N PHE A 332 2.56 -15.35 58.87
CA PHE A 332 1.22 -14.98 59.36
C PHE A 332 1.03 -15.36 60.83
N LEU A 333 1.47 -16.55 61.22
CA LEU A 333 1.40 -16.99 62.63
C LEU A 333 2.35 -16.17 63.50
N ARG A 334 3.51 -15.80 62.98
CA ARG A 334 4.46 -14.91 63.65
C ARG A 334 3.89 -13.51 63.84
N ALA A 335 3.24 -12.95 62.80
CA ALA A 335 2.60 -11.63 62.86
C ALA A 335 1.43 -11.63 63.89
N TYR A 336 0.61 -12.69 63.92
CA TYR A 336 -0.47 -12.84 64.88
C TYR A 336 0.07 -12.96 66.30
N ALA A 337 1.09 -13.77 66.58
CA ALA A 337 1.75 -13.92 67.88
C ALA A 337 2.41 -12.62 68.37
N LEU A 338 2.78 -11.71 67.44
CA LEU A 338 3.32 -10.38 67.72
C LEU A 338 2.25 -9.28 67.86
N GLY A 339 0.93 -9.66 67.77
CA GLY A 339 -0.18 -8.73 67.90
C GLY A 339 -0.30 -7.75 66.67
N MET A 340 0.22 -8.15 65.53
CA MET A 340 0.06 -7.40 64.30
C MET A 340 -1.27 -7.75 63.61
N ASP A 341 -1.88 -6.79 62.94
CA ASP A 341 -3.12 -7.03 62.24
C ASP A 341 -2.84 -7.90 60.98
N VAL A 342 -3.26 -9.16 61.03
CA VAL A 342 -3.07 -10.13 59.93
C VAL A 342 -4.01 -9.93 58.75
N SER A 343 -4.91 -8.95 58.83
CA SER A 343 -5.82 -8.57 57.77
C SER A 343 -5.22 -7.49 56.83
N ASP A 344 -4.04 -6.96 57.15
CA ASP A 344 -3.36 -5.95 56.27
C ASP A 344 -2.77 -6.62 55.02
N PRO A 345 -3.26 -6.30 53.83
CA PRO A 345 -2.76 -6.86 52.58
C PRO A 345 -1.31 -6.46 52.24
N ASN A 346 -0.71 -5.52 53.00
CA ASN A 346 0.67 -5.05 52.80
C ASN A 346 1.70 -5.76 53.68
N LEU A 347 1.30 -6.78 54.43
CA LEU A 347 2.21 -7.61 55.18
C LEU A 347 2.99 -8.59 54.30
N LEU A 348 3.81 -8.01 53.36
CA LEU A 348 4.74 -8.78 52.55
C LEU A 348 6.01 -9.07 53.36
N PRO A 349 6.56 -10.30 53.31
CA PRO A 349 7.82 -10.59 53.98
C PRO A 349 8.92 -9.76 53.36
N ALA A 350 9.64 -8.99 54.16
CA ALA A 350 10.89 -8.39 53.72
C ALA A 350 11.81 -9.52 53.26
N THR A 351 12.29 -9.44 52.03
CA THR A 351 13.28 -10.34 51.43
C THR A 351 14.43 -10.54 52.41
N ALA A 352 14.80 -11.79 52.63
CA ALA A 352 15.95 -12.16 53.43
C ALA A 352 17.20 -11.45 52.96
N ALA A 353 17.72 -10.52 53.74
CA ALA A 353 19.04 -9.95 53.57
C ALA A 353 20.08 -10.99 53.94
N GLY A 354 21.06 -11.19 53.09
CA GLY A 354 22.27 -11.99 53.37
C GLY A 354 23.06 -11.47 54.59
N PRO A 355 24.13 -12.16 54.99
CA PRO A 355 24.77 -12.00 56.30
C PRO A 355 25.27 -10.58 56.51
N ALA A 356 24.99 -10.07 57.72
CA ALA A 356 25.39 -8.76 58.18
C ALA A 356 26.90 -8.63 58.29
N GLU A 357 27.51 -7.70 57.61
CA GLU A 357 28.79 -7.10 57.99
C GLU A 357 28.53 -5.87 58.90
N ASP A 358 29.25 -5.88 59.98
CA ASP A 358 29.33 -4.88 61.03
C ASP A 358 29.73 -3.50 60.49
N ALA A 359 28.93 -2.48 60.70
CA ALA A 359 29.43 -1.09 60.67
C ALA A 359 28.60 -0.17 61.56
N SER A 360 29.22 0.19 62.62
CA SER A 360 28.85 1.23 63.55
C SER A 360 28.53 2.60 62.93
N ALA A 361 27.51 3.22 63.49
CA ALA A 361 27.33 4.65 63.75
C ALA A 361 27.46 5.66 62.59
N LYS A 362 26.40 6.33 62.25
CA LYS A 362 26.21 7.80 62.49
C LYS A 362 25.12 8.42 61.58
N ARG A 363 24.35 9.22 62.22
CA ARG A 363 23.70 10.49 61.83
C ARG A 363 22.28 10.48 61.28
N VAL A 364 21.46 10.94 62.17
CA VAL A 364 20.22 11.69 61.97
C VAL A 364 20.47 12.83 60.97
N GLY A 365 19.73 12.85 59.89
CA GLY A 365 19.61 13.96 58.96
C GLY A 365 18.15 14.33 58.79
N GLN A 366 17.80 15.51 59.24
CA GLN A 366 16.49 16.13 59.09
C GLN A 366 16.17 16.30 57.58
N PHE A 367 15.01 15.84 57.19
CA PHE A 367 14.42 16.28 55.89
C PHE A 367 13.56 17.52 56.16
N THR A 368 14.02 18.65 55.65
CA THR A 368 13.24 19.88 55.53
C THR A 368 12.40 19.85 54.29
N ASP A 369 11.10 20.07 54.48
CA ASP A 369 10.14 20.36 53.42
C ASP A 369 10.58 21.52 52.55
N ARG A 370 10.61 21.32 51.24
CA ARG A 370 10.63 22.39 50.28
C ARG A 370 9.68 22.10 49.15
N PRO A 371 8.66 22.94 48.90
CA PRO A 371 7.73 22.72 47.83
C PRO A 371 8.36 23.24 46.49
N LEU A 372 8.37 22.41 45.47
CA LEU A 372 8.65 22.83 44.12
C LEU A 372 7.40 23.52 43.54
N ARG A 373 7.55 24.81 43.27
CA ARG A 373 6.66 25.66 42.49
C ARG A 373 6.77 25.20 41.05
N ALA A 374 5.67 24.72 40.46
CA ALA A 374 5.50 24.65 39.03
C ALA A 374 4.71 25.89 38.58
N GLU A 375 5.27 26.66 37.69
CA GLU A 375 4.59 27.76 37.00
C GLU A 375 3.63 27.15 35.99
N ALA A 376 2.39 27.65 36.06
CA ALA A 376 1.31 27.30 35.14
C ALA A 376 1.41 28.18 33.90
N GLU A 377 1.41 27.57 32.72
CA GLU A 377 0.89 28.22 31.53
C GLU A 377 -0.35 27.45 31.04
N SER A 378 -1.36 28.24 30.82
CA SER A 378 -2.74 27.98 30.56
C SER A 378 -3.03 27.18 29.27
N GLY A 379 -3.99 26.29 29.34
CA GLY A 379 -4.64 25.74 28.17
C GLY A 379 -5.55 24.54 28.45
N ALA A 380 -6.80 24.85 28.79
CA ALA A 380 -8.01 24.04 28.63
C ALA A 380 -8.04 22.58 29.14
N GLY A 381 -8.58 22.41 30.31
CA GLY A 381 -9.72 21.60 30.74
C GLY A 381 -9.73 20.12 30.41
N CYS A 382 -9.27 19.27 31.35
CA CYS A 382 -9.92 17.98 31.64
C CYS A 382 -10.02 17.87 33.14
N SER A 383 -11.22 17.96 33.69
CA SER A 383 -11.51 17.79 35.11
C SER A 383 -11.49 16.31 35.48
N ASN A 384 -10.77 16.04 36.56
CA ASN A 384 -10.69 14.76 37.25
C ASN A 384 -12.03 14.43 37.91
N GLN A 385 -12.83 13.52 37.29
CA GLN A 385 -13.79 12.66 37.98
C GLN A 385 -14.40 11.64 37.03
N SER A 386 -14.15 10.43 37.35
CA SER A 386 -14.84 9.17 37.00
C SER A 386 -13.95 8.13 36.29
N TYR A 387 -13.84 7.08 37.01
CA TYR A 387 -13.09 5.87 36.73
C TYR A 387 -13.65 5.11 35.50
N LEU A 388 -12.76 4.69 34.60
CA LEU A 388 -12.89 3.50 33.74
C LEU A 388 -13.89 3.53 32.58
N ALA A 389 -14.03 4.65 31.82
CA ALA A 389 -14.67 4.54 30.49
C ALA A 389 -14.04 5.37 29.36
N ASP A 390 -13.12 6.32 29.63
CA ASP A 390 -12.70 7.31 28.63
C ASP A 390 -11.21 7.30 28.21
N TYR A 391 -10.53 6.17 28.37
CA TYR A 391 -9.11 6.09 27.95
C TYR A 391 -8.90 5.93 26.43
N TRP A 392 -9.99 5.76 25.64
CA TRP A 392 -9.89 5.51 24.19
C TRP A 392 -10.24 6.71 23.31
N SER A 393 -10.66 7.85 23.86
CA SER A 393 -11.10 8.98 23.04
C SER A 393 -10.05 10.07 22.76
N CYS A 394 -8.88 10.02 23.42
CA CYS A 394 -7.84 11.06 23.21
C CYS A 394 -6.76 10.74 22.17
N PHE A 395 -6.78 9.58 21.53
CA PHE A 395 -5.73 9.17 20.55
C PHE A 395 -6.18 9.05 19.10
N ASN A 396 -7.41 9.44 18.74
CA ASN A 396 -7.86 9.43 17.34
C ASN A 396 -8.29 10.83 16.89
N LYS A 397 -7.35 11.70 16.59
CA LYS A 397 -7.55 12.82 15.65
C LYS A 397 -6.65 12.62 14.45
N PRO A 398 -7.18 12.60 13.21
CA PRO A 398 -6.36 12.56 12.01
C PRO A 398 -5.65 13.90 11.83
N LEU A 399 -4.35 13.86 11.64
CA LEU A 399 -3.55 14.99 11.14
C LEU A 399 -3.87 15.17 9.65
N ASN A 400 -4.53 16.26 9.33
CA ASN A 400 -4.59 16.80 7.98
C ASN A 400 -3.23 17.41 7.63
N PHE A 401 -2.61 16.85 6.58
CA PHE A 401 -1.68 17.56 5.70
C PHE A 401 -2.15 17.36 4.25
#